data_dbbb9d9805299dcd184dee4a6efff475
#
_entry.id   dbbb9d9805299dcd184dee4a6efff475
#
_cell.length_a   1.000
_cell.length_b   1.000
_cell.length_c   1.000
_cell.angle_alpha   90.00
_cell.angle_beta   90.00
_cell.angle_gamma   90.00
#
_symmetry.space_group_name_H-M   'P 1'
#
loop_
_entity.id
_entity.type
_entity.pdbx_description
1 polymer ?
#
loop_
_entity_poly.entity_id
_entity_poly.type
_entity_poly.pdbx_seq_one_letter_code
_entity_poly.pdbx_strand_id
1 'polypeptide(L)' 'MNNQQILSKLKPWVGNNRQWQAFSDYLDAVIDMQHKALEQADDNVMMYRSQGAIAALRKLKTLKDEINGP' A
#
# COMPACT_ATOMS: atom_id res chain seq x y z
N MET A 1 10.09 -2.43 -20.03
CA MET A 1 10.33 -3.25 -18.82
C MET A 1 9.05 -3.93 -18.40
N ASN A 2 9.13 -5.20 -18.01
CA ASN A 2 7.96 -5.87 -17.45
C ASN A 2 7.94 -5.69 -15.93
N ASN A 3 6.80 -6.02 -15.33
CA ASN A 3 6.61 -5.84 -13.88
C ASN A 3 7.60 -6.69 -13.07
N GLN A 4 7.95 -7.88 -13.55
CA GLN A 4 8.87 -8.75 -12.83
C GLN A 4 10.28 -8.17 -12.73
N GLN A 5 10.74 -7.50 -13.80
CA GLN A 5 12.04 -6.83 -13.77
C GLN A 5 12.04 -5.68 -12.78
N ILE A 6 10.96 -4.91 -12.75
CA ILE A 6 10.81 -3.80 -11.80
C ILE A 6 10.78 -4.33 -10.37
N LEU A 7 9.98 -5.37 -10.13
CA LEU A 7 9.86 -5.98 -8.80
C LEU A 7 11.18 -6.57 -8.32
N SER A 8 11.96 -7.19 -9.23
CA SER A 8 13.25 -7.77 -8.88
C SER A 8 14.22 -6.73 -8.32
N LYS A 9 14.15 -5.50 -8.83
CA LYS A 9 15.01 -4.40 -8.35
C LYS A 9 14.68 -4.00 -6.92
N LEU A 10 13.48 -4.32 -6.44
CA LEU A 10 13.04 -3.99 -5.09
C LEU A 10 13.35 -5.07 -4.07
N LYS A 11 13.83 -6.24 -4.50
CA LYS A 11 14.14 -7.34 -3.58
C LYS A 11 15.06 -6.96 -2.42
N PRO A 12 16.18 -6.26 -2.65
CA PRO A 12 17.04 -5.88 -1.53
C PRO A 12 16.34 -4.97 -0.52
N TRP A 13 15.47 -4.10 -1.03
CA TRP A 13 14.74 -3.16 -0.18
C TRP A 13 13.71 -3.88 0.70
N VAL A 14 12.87 -4.74 0.11
CA VAL A 14 11.85 -5.46 0.88
C VAL A 14 12.48 -6.52 1.80
N GLY A 15 13.69 -6.98 1.48
CA GLY A 15 14.45 -7.89 2.33
C GLY A 15 15.03 -7.21 3.56
N ASN A 16 15.10 -5.88 3.59
CA ASN A 16 15.52 -5.15 4.77
C ASN A 16 14.34 -5.01 5.72
N ASN A 17 14.29 -5.85 6.74
CA ASN A 17 13.15 -5.93 7.64
C ASN A 17 12.83 -4.60 8.33
N ARG A 18 13.85 -3.83 8.71
CA ARG A 18 13.65 -2.55 9.38
C ARG A 18 13.01 -1.53 8.44
N GLN A 19 13.54 -1.41 7.22
CA GLN A 19 12.99 -0.48 6.24
C GLN A 19 11.58 -0.89 5.81
N TRP A 20 11.38 -2.17 5.58
CA TRP A 20 10.06 -2.67 5.19
C TRP A 20 9.02 -2.43 6.30
N GLN A 21 9.40 -2.66 7.56
CA GLN A 21 8.49 -2.44 8.69
C GLN A 21 8.12 -0.96 8.80
N ALA A 22 9.09 -0.06 8.65
CA ALA A 22 8.83 1.38 8.70
C ALA A 22 7.86 1.79 7.59
N PHE A 23 8.05 1.28 6.38
CA PHE A 23 7.16 1.57 5.26
C PHE A 23 5.76 1.01 5.50
N SER A 24 5.68 -0.21 6.00
CA SER A 24 4.40 -0.87 6.30
C SER A 24 3.63 -0.09 7.38
N ASP A 25 4.33 0.39 8.41
CA ASP A 25 3.72 1.21 9.45
C ASP A 25 3.20 2.53 8.89
N TYR A 26 3.94 3.13 7.97
CA TYR A 26 3.49 4.34 7.28
C TYR A 26 2.23 4.08 6.47
N LEU A 27 2.18 2.97 5.74
CA LEU A 27 1.00 2.60 4.98
C LEU A 27 -0.21 2.41 5.89
N ASP A 28 -0.02 1.76 7.04
CA ASP A 28 -1.11 1.58 8.01
C ASP A 28 -1.65 2.93 8.49
N ALA A 29 -0.76 3.88 8.77
CA ALA A 29 -1.17 5.21 9.20
C ALA A 29 -1.97 5.95 8.12
N VAL A 30 -1.53 5.84 6.86
CA VAL A 30 -2.23 6.49 5.74
C VAL A 30 -3.58 5.81 5.49
N ILE A 31 -3.66 4.48 5.62
CA ILE A 31 -4.92 3.75 5.50
C ILE A 31 -5.90 4.22 6.57
N ASP A 32 -5.43 4.37 7.81
CA ASP A 32 -6.26 4.88 8.90
C ASP A 32 -6.82 6.27 8.59
N MET A 33 -5.98 7.14 8.02
CA MET A 33 -6.42 8.48 7.62
C MET A 33 -7.52 8.41 6.56
N GLN A 34 -7.41 7.47 5.61
CA GLN A 34 -8.42 7.29 4.58
C GLN A 34 -9.72 6.73 5.15
N HIS A 35 -9.64 5.85 6.15
CA HIS A 35 -10.84 5.35 6.83
C HIS A 35 -11.57 6.49 7.54
N LYS A 36 -10.85 7.38 8.20
CA LYS A 36 -11.46 8.55 8.85
C LYS A 36 -12.10 9.48 7.83
N ALA A 37 -11.44 9.70 6.70
CA ALA A 37 -12.01 10.50 5.61
C ALA A 37 -13.29 9.86 5.07
N LEU A 38 -13.30 8.53 4.95
CA LEU A 38 -14.48 7.79 4.48
C LEU A 38 -15.65 7.95 5.45
N GLU A 39 -15.39 7.87 6.76
CA GLU A 39 -16.42 8.05 7.79
C GLU A 39 -17.04 9.45 7.76
N GLN A 40 -16.27 10.45 7.35
CA GLN A 40 -16.69 11.84 7.30
C GLN A 40 -17.16 12.29 5.92
N ALA A 41 -17.15 11.38 4.93
CA ALA A 41 -17.50 11.72 3.56
C ALA A 41 -18.99 12.06 3.43
N ASP A 42 -19.27 13.22 2.83
CA ASP A 42 -20.64 13.70 2.65
C ASP A 42 -21.23 13.33 1.28
N ASP A 43 -20.38 12.91 0.34
CA ASP A 43 -20.83 12.59 -1.00
C ASP A 43 -20.16 11.32 -1.53
N ASN A 44 -20.77 10.78 -2.60
CA ASN A 44 -20.32 9.51 -3.18
C ASN A 44 -18.94 9.60 -3.82
N VAL A 45 -18.58 10.75 -4.37
CA VAL A 45 -17.26 10.91 -5.02
C VAL A 45 -16.16 10.79 -4.00
N MET A 46 -16.30 11.45 -2.84
CA MET A 46 -15.33 11.35 -1.75
C MET A 46 -15.25 9.92 -1.22
N MET A 47 -16.37 9.24 -1.08
CA MET A 47 -16.42 7.85 -0.64
C MET A 47 -15.65 6.94 -1.60
N TYR A 48 -15.89 7.08 -2.90
CA TYR A 48 -15.21 6.25 -3.91
C TYR A 48 -13.71 6.53 -3.96
N ARG A 49 -13.31 7.80 -3.82
CA ARG A 49 -11.89 8.16 -3.79
C ARG A 49 -11.19 7.55 -2.58
N SER A 50 -11.80 7.61 -1.41
CA SER A 50 -11.23 7.03 -0.20
C SER A 50 -11.14 5.51 -0.29
N GLN A 51 -12.17 4.86 -0.83
CA GLN A 51 -12.18 3.41 -1.03
C GLN A 51 -11.09 2.98 -2.02
N GLY A 52 -10.92 3.73 -3.12
CA GLY A 52 -9.87 3.48 -4.09
C GLY A 52 -8.48 3.64 -3.49
N ALA A 53 -8.28 4.68 -2.69
CA ALA A 53 -7.01 4.91 -2.00
C ALA A 53 -6.68 3.77 -1.03
N ILE A 54 -7.66 3.32 -0.27
CA ILE A 54 -7.48 2.20 0.67
C ILE A 54 -7.08 0.93 -0.09
N ALA A 55 -7.77 0.63 -1.19
CA ALA A 55 -7.47 -0.55 -1.99
C ALA A 55 -6.04 -0.50 -2.55
N ALA A 56 -5.62 0.66 -3.07
CA ALA A 56 -4.28 0.84 -3.61
C ALA A 56 -3.21 0.70 -2.51
N LEU A 57 -3.44 1.29 -1.35
CA LEU A 57 -2.51 1.22 -0.22
C LEU A 57 -2.38 -0.20 0.32
N ARG A 58 -3.50 -0.93 0.41
CA ARG A 58 -3.47 -2.33 0.83
C ARG A 58 -2.70 -3.20 -0.15
N LYS A 59 -2.83 -2.91 -1.43
CA LYS A 59 -2.05 -3.62 -2.45
C LYS A 59 -0.56 -3.40 -2.26
N LEU A 60 -0.14 -2.18 -1.91
CA LEU A 60 1.26 -1.89 -1.63
C LEU A 60 1.78 -2.67 -0.42
N LYS A 61 0.94 -2.95 0.56
CA LYS A 61 1.34 -3.76 1.72
C LYS A 61 1.66 -5.20 1.34
N THR A 62 1.12 -5.70 0.25
CA THR A 62 1.41 -7.06 -0.23
C THR A 62 2.63 -7.11 -1.15
N LEU A 63 3.32 -5.99 -1.35
CA LEU A 63 4.45 -5.89 -2.27
C LEU A 63 5.54 -6.90 -1.95
N LYS A 64 5.85 -7.07 -0.68
CA LYS A 64 6.88 -8.03 -0.26
C LYS A 64 6.53 -9.46 -0.70
N ASP A 65 5.28 -9.85 -0.53
CA ASP A 65 4.81 -11.17 -0.95
C ASP A 65 4.85 -11.32 -2.46
N GLU A 66 4.48 -10.28 -3.20
CA GLU A 66 4.56 -10.26 -4.66
C GLU A 66 5.99 -10.46 -5.15
N ILE A 67 6.94 -9.74 -4.54
CA ILE A 67 8.35 -9.78 -4.94
C ILE A 67 8.97 -11.13 -4.63
N ASN A 68 8.66 -11.70 -3.46
CA ASN A 68 9.21 -12.98 -3.03
C ASN A 68 8.51 -14.17 -3.70
N GLY A 69 7.41 -13.92 -4.40
CA GLY A 69 6.64 -14.92 -5.09
C GLY A 69 5.71 -15.71 -4.18
N PRO A 70 4.94 -16.60 -4.77
CA PRO A 70 4.01 -17.44 -4.02
C PRO A 70 4.71 -18.45 -3.14
#